data_5a9fe211ce4cdf0740ad2f29c069321c
#
_entry.id   5a9fe211ce4cdf0740ad2f29c069321c
#
_cell.length_a   1.000
_cell.length_b   1.000
_cell.length_c   1.000
_cell.angle_alpha   90.00
_cell.angle_beta   90.00
_cell.angle_gamma   90.00
#
_symmetry.space_group_name_H-M   'P 1'
#
loop_
_entity.id
_entity.type
_entity.pdbx_description
1 polymer ?
#
loop_
_entity_poly.entity_id
_entity_poly.type
_entity_poly.pdbx_seq_one_letter_code
_entity_poly.pdbx_strand_id
1 'polypeptide(L)'
;MRNQLVNAFLLSGALFLASVPALAHHSFGAEFDADKPVTMTGVVTKIEWINPHSHFYLDVKDDKGVVANWRLDGYPPVVLSRTGWKREATLKPGDQITVFGWLARDGTHWAHGRQVTFQDGKKLYFGPPSGTGDGGAKPAVDEPK
;
A
#
# COMPACT_ATOMS: atom_id res chain seq x y z
N MET A 1 29.91 -36.36 31.65
CA MET A 1 28.93 -36.60 30.56
C MET A 1 27.59 -35.89 30.78
N ARG A 2 26.95 -35.94 31.97
CA ARG A 2 25.63 -35.32 32.24
C ARG A 2 25.61 -33.81 32.02
N ASN A 3 26.65 -33.06 32.41
CA ASN A 3 26.71 -31.61 32.26
C ASN A 3 26.95 -31.15 30.80
N GLN A 4 27.60 -31.98 30.00
CA GLN A 4 27.84 -31.68 28.58
C GLN A 4 26.55 -31.83 27.76
N LEU A 5 25.70 -32.79 28.11
CA LEU A 5 24.40 -32.97 27.46
C LEU A 5 23.43 -31.83 27.80
N VAL A 6 23.44 -31.36 29.06
CA VAL A 6 22.59 -30.22 29.48
C VAL A 6 23.03 -28.93 28.78
N ASN A 7 24.34 -28.69 28.68
CA ASN A 7 24.87 -27.52 27.97
C ASN A 7 24.56 -27.56 26.44
N ALA A 8 24.66 -28.75 25.84
CA ALA A 8 24.28 -28.92 24.43
C ALA A 8 22.78 -28.66 24.21
N PHE A 9 21.91 -29.08 25.12
CA PHE A 9 20.48 -28.85 25.06
C PHE A 9 20.13 -27.36 25.24
N LEU A 10 20.80 -26.65 26.14
CA LEU A 10 20.62 -25.22 26.36
C LEU A 10 21.10 -24.38 25.16
N LEU A 11 22.23 -24.75 24.54
CA LEU A 11 22.74 -24.10 23.34
C LEU A 11 21.80 -24.32 22.12
N SER A 12 21.27 -25.54 21.97
CA SER A 12 20.32 -25.84 20.88
C SER A 12 18.99 -25.09 21.06
N GLY A 13 18.51 -24.98 22.30
CA GLY A 13 17.30 -24.21 22.62
C GLY A 13 17.45 -22.70 22.36
N ALA A 14 18.63 -22.15 22.65
CA ALA A 14 18.94 -20.74 22.38
C ALA A 14 19.03 -20.43 20.88
N LEU A 15 19.50 -21.38 20.06
CA LEU A 15 19.59 -21.19 18.61
C LEU A 15 18.21 -21.22 17.92
N PHE A 16 17.25 -21.98 18.46
CA PHE A 16 15.87 -22.04 17.93
C PHE A 16 15.07 -20.77 18.24
N LEU A 17 15.40 -20.05 19.31
CA LEU A 17 14.75 -18.77 19.66
C LEU A 17 15.22 -17.59 18.80
N ALA A 18 16.33 -17.72 18.07
CA ALA A 18 16.88 -16.68 17.22
C ALA A 18 16.30 -16.64 15.79
N SER A 19 15.49 -17.63 15.41
CA SER A 19 14.85 -17.71 14.10
C SER A 19 13.41 -17.20 14.13
N VAL A 20 13.18 -16.02 14.72
CA VAL A 20 11.93 -15.29 14.46
C VAL A 20 12.07 -14.72 13.04
N PRO A 21 11.23 -15.13 12.07
CA PRO A 21 11.22 -14.44 10.79
C PRO A 21 10.94 -12.98 11.10
N ALA A 22 11.92 -12.11 10.88
CA ALA A 22 11.67 -10.68 10.76
C ALA A 22 10.76 -10.52 9.54
N LEU A 23 9.45 -10.53 9.78
CA LEU A 23 8.47 -10.04 8.81
C LEU A 23 8.81 -8.56 8.67
N ALA A 24 9.73 -8.26 7.77
CA ALA A 24 9.98 -6.93 7.28
C ALA A 24 8.71 -6.51 6.52
N HIS A 25 7.70 -6.07 7.25
CA HIS A 25 6.69 -5.20 6.67
C HIS A 25 7.47 -3.96 6.23
N HIS A 26 7.66 -3.83 4.93
CA HIS A 26 8.20 -2.61 4.35
C HIS A 26 7.37 -1.45 4.90
N SER A 27 8.00 -0.60 5.73
CA SER A 27 7.28 0.55 6.28
C SER A 27 6.93 1.50 5.14
N PHE A 28 5.79 2.18 5.22
CA PHE A 28 5.41 3.22 4.26
C PHE A 28 6.60 4.12 3.90
N GLY A 29 7.34 4.60 4.91
CA GLY A 29 8.49 5.49 4.70
C GLY A 29 9.70 4.87 3.99
N ALA A 30 9.78 3.54 3.89
CA ALA A 30 10.82 2.89 3.11
C ALA A 30 10.52 2.93 1.60
N GLU A 31 9.25 2.85 1.23
CA GLU A 31 8.81 2.74 -0.17
C GLU A 31 8.27 4.06 -0.71
N PHE A 32 7.53 4.84 0.11
CA PHE A 32 6.82 6.04 -0.32
C PHE A 32 7.35 7.31 0.38
N ASP A 33 7.20 8.44 -0.28
CA ASP A 33 7.67 9.73 0.19
C ASP A 33 6.50 10.58 0.69
N ALA A 34 6.40 10.73 2.03
CA ALA A 34 5.35 11.53 2.65
C ALA A 34 5.38 13.02 2.25
N ASP A 35 6.53 13.50 1.79
CA ASP A 35 6.70 14.89 1.34
C ASP A 35 6.40 15.06 -0.17
N LYS A 36 5.98 13.98 -0.85
CA LYS A 36 5.56 13.98 -2.26
C LYS A 36 4.12 13.52 -2.44
N PRO A 37 3.14 14.27 -1.94
CA PRO A 37 1.75 13.98 -2.22
C PRO A 37 1.45 14.15 -3.71
N VAL A 38 0.53 13.34 -4.23
CA VAL A 38 0.12 13.37 -5.62
C VAL A 38 -1.38 13.16 -5.73
N THR A 39 -2.00 13.87 -6.66
CA THR A 39 -3.37 13.60 -7.11
C THR A 39 -3.31 13.31 -8.60
N MET A 40 -3.82 12.16 -9.00
CA MET A 40 -3.82 11.76 -10.40
C MET A 40 -5.20 11.26 -10.81
N THR A 41 -5.60 11.61 -12.03
CA THR A 41 -6.83 11.13 -12.66
C THR A 41 -6.46 10.21 -13.81
N GLY A 42 -7.07 9.04 -13.85
CA GLY A 42 -6.78 8.05 -14.89
C GLY A 42 -7.90 7.04 -15.09
N VAL A 43 -7.72 6.21 -16.10
CA VAL A 43 -8.63 5.10 -16.41
C VAL A 43 -8.06 3.82 -15.85
N VAL A 44 -8.87 3.09 -15.09
CA VAL A 44 -8.48 1.80 -14.52
C VAL A 44 -8.23 0.78 -15.63
N THR A 45 -7.06 0.17 -15.62
CA THR A 45 -6.69 -0.87 -16.59
C THR A 45 -6.72 -2.27 -15.99
N LYS A 46 -6.37 -2.39 -14.69
CA LYS A 46 -6.31 -3.67 -13.97
C LYS A 46 -6.57 -3.46 -12.49
N ILE A 47 -7.10 -4.47 -11.83
CA ILE A 47 -7.28 -4.52 -10.38
C ILE A 47 -6.82 -5.88 -9.88
N GLU A 48 -5.99 -5.88 -8.83
CA GLU A 48 -5.53 -7.07 -8.16
C GLU A 48 -5.96 -7.04 -6.69
N TRP A 49 -6.87 -7.95 -6.34
CA TRP A 49 -7.33 -8.15 -4.97
C TRP A 49 -6.50 -9.24 -4.30
N ILE A 50 -5.26 -8.93 -3.94
CA ILE A 50 -4.28 -9.88 -3.40
C ILE A 50 -3.80 -9.43 -2.01
N ASN A 51 -3.25 -10.38 -1.24
CA ASN A 51 -2.57 -10.10 0.01
C ASN A 51 -1.06 -9.97 -0.23
N PRO A 52 -0.34 -9.14 0.54
CA PRO A 52 -0.82 -8.30 1.64
C PRO A 52 -1.47 -6.98 1.19
N HIS A 53 -1.34 -6.57 -0.06
CA HIS A 53 -1.84 -5.31 -0.59
C HIS A 53 -2.66 -5.53 -1.86
N SER A 54 -3.80 -4.83 -1.98
CA SER A 54 -4.51 -4.72 -3.26
C SER A 54 -3.83 -3.69 -4.14
N HIS A 55 -3.81 -3.93 -5.46
CA HIS A 55 -3.23 -3.01 -6.42
C HIS A 55 -4.25 -2.60 -7.47
N PHE A 56 -4.29 -1.30 -7.75
CA PHE A 56 -5.01 -0.74 -8.89
C PHE A 56 -4.01 -0.21 -9.89
N TYR A 57 -4.29 -0.42 -11.17
CA TYR A 57 -3.47 0.08 -12.27
C TYR A 57 -4.27 1.08 -13.07
N LEU A 58 -3.68 2.26 -13.32
CA LEU A 58 -4.33 3.38 -13.99
C LEU A 58 -3.48 3.84 -15.17
N ASP A 59 -4.12 4.05 -16.32
CA ASP A 59 -3.54 4.85 -17.39
C ASP A 59 -3.80 6.32 -17.08
N VAL A 60 -2.72 7.04 -16.75
CA VAL A 60 -2.74 8.47 -16.44
C VAL A 60 -2.11 9.23 -17.59
N LYS A 61 -2.80 10.25 -18.07
CA LYS A 61 -2.32 11.13 -19.14
C LYS A 61 -1.71 12.39 -18.53
N ASP A 62 -0.49 12.71 -18.90
CA ASP A 62 0.16 13.95 -18.48
C ASP A 62 -0.30 15.17 -19.30
N ASP A 63 0.19 16.36 -18.94
CA ASP A 63 -0.14 17.62 -19.58
C ASP A 63 0.31 17.69 -21.07
N LYS A 64 1.24 16.82 -21.45
CA LYS A 64 1.75 16.71 -22.84
C LYS A 64 0.97 15.67 -23.64
N GLY A 65 0.02 14.98 -23.01
CA GLY A 65 -0.77 13.94 -23.63
C GLY A 65 -0.13 12.56 -23.62
N VAL A 66 1.02 12.39 -22.97
CA VAL A 66 1.69 11.08 -22.84
C VAL A 66 0.97 10.27 -21.75
N VAL A 67 0.66 9.02 -22.09
CA VAL A 67 0.02 8.09 -21.15
C VAL A 67 1.07 7.24 -20.48
N ALA A 68 1.00 7.15 -19.14
CA ALA A 68 1.79 6.23 -18.33
C ALA A 68 0.88 5.36 -17.49
N ASN A 69 1.22 4.06 -17.39
CA ASN A 69 0.49 3.15 -16.51
C ASN A 69 1.08 3.22 -15.10
N TRP A 70 0.24 3.59 -14.13
CA TRP A 70 0.58 3.74 -12.73
C TRP A 70 0.07 2.57 -11.91
N ARG A 71 0.90 2.03 -11.03
CA ARG A 71 0.50 1.09 -9.98
C ARG A 71 0.18 1.86 -8.70
N LEU A 72 -0.95 1.55 -8.09
CA LEU A 72 -1.37 2.10 -6.80
C LEU A 72 -1.50 0.97 -5.79
N ASP A 73 -0.82 1.10 -4.66
CA ASP A 73 -0.90 0.16 -3.55
C ASP A 73 -1.89 0.66 -2.51
N GLY A 74 -2.67 -0.26 -1.96
CA GLY A 74 -3.66 0.03 -0.94
C GLY A 74 -3.78 -1.06 0.13
N TYR A 75 -4.87 -1.03 0.87
CA TYR A 75 -5.17 -2.01 1.91
C TYR A 75 -5.32 -3.44 1.36
N PRO A 76 -5.13 -4.45 2.24
CA PRO A 76 -5.53 -5.83 1.92
C PRO A 76 -7.02 -5.92 1.57
N PRO A 77 -7.44 -6.91 0.74
CA PRO A 77 -8.84 -7.08 0.35
C PRO A 77 -9.82 -7.15 1.52
N VAL A 78 -9.42 -7.78 2.63
CA VAL A 78 -10.26 -7.90 3.82
C VAL A 78 -10.55 -6.55 4.49
N VAL A 79 -9.59 -5.62 4.47
CA VAL A 79 -9.77 -4.27 5.01
C VAL A 79 -10.66 -3.45 4.07
N LEU A 80 -10.39 -3.51 2.77
CA LEU A 80 -11.19 -2.82 1.75
C LEU A 80 -12.67 -3.22 1.83
N SER A 81 -12.96 -4.52 1.99
CA SER A 81 -14.35 -5.00 2.10
C SER A 81 -15.11 -4.42 3.30
N ARG A 82 -14.39 -4.09 4.39
CA ARG A 82 -14.98 -3.46 5.59
C ARG A 82 -15.17 -1.95 5.43
N THR A 83 -14.48 -1.32 4.50
CA THR A 83 -14.51 0.14 4.26
C THR A 83 -15.37 0.53 3.05
N GLY A 84 -16.24 -0.37 2.60
CA GLY A 84 -17.24 -0.08 1.56
C GLY A 84 -16.87 -0.53 0.15
N TRP A 85 -15.71 -1.16 -0.02
CA TRP A 85 -15.34 -1.74 -1.31
C TRP A 85 -16.03 -3.09 -1.53
N LYS A 86 -16.58 -3.27 -2.70
CA LYS A 86 -17.22 -4.52 -3.15
C LYS A 86 -16.53 -5.00 -4.42
N ARG A 87 -15.28 -5.45 -4.33
CA ARG A 87 -14.49 -5.94 -5.47
C ARG A 87 -14.97 -5.36 -6.83
N GLU A 88 -15.33 -6.20 -7.77
CA GLU A 88 -15.74 -5.85 -9.14
C GLU A 88 -17.01 -4.98 -9.23
N ALA A 89 -17.82 -4.90 -8.16
CA ALA A 89 -19.01 -4.04 -8.14
C ALA A 89 -18.69 -2.58 -7.82
N THR A 90 -17.57 -2.30 -7.13
CA THR A 90 -17.20 -0.92 -6.77
C THR A 90 -16.31 -0.28 -7.82
N LEU A 91 -15.39 -1.04 -8.40
CA LEU A 91 -14.43 -0.56 -9.39
C LEU A 91 -14.13 -1.66 -10.39
N LYS A 92 -14.01 -1.32 -11.65
CA LYS A 92 -13.68 -2.23 -12.75
C LYS A 92 -12.80 -1.55 -13.81
N PRO A 93 -12.09 -2.33 -14.62
CA PRO A 93 -11.38 -1.79 -15.78
C PRO A 93 -12.31 -0.98 -16.68
N GLY A 94 -11.80 0.18 -17.12
CA GLY A 94 -12.55 1.19 -17.89
C GLY A 94 -13.14 2.31 -17.05
N ASP A 95 -13.26 2.17 -15.74
CA ASP A 95 -13.73 3.24 -14.87
C ASP A 95 -12.67 4.36 -14.78
N GLN A 96 -13.12 5.61 -14.84
CA GLN A 96 -12.25 6.76 -14.57
C GLN A 96 -12.37 7.15 -13.11
N ILE A 97 -11.22 7.32 -12.45
CA ILE A 97 -11.13 7.71 -11.04
C ILE A 97 -10.05 8.77 -10.83
N THR A 98 -10.17 9.50 -9.74
CA THR A 98 -9.12 10.36 -9.22
C THR A 98 -8.59 9.76 -7.93
N VAL A 99 -7.27 9.64 -7.81
CA VAL A 99 -6.61 9.07 -6.63
C VAL A 99 -5.69 10.10 -6.01
N PHE A 100 -5.87 10.32 -4.72
CA PHE A 100 -4.91 11.03 -3.86
C PHE A 100 -3.99 10.01 -3.17
N GLY A 101 -2.70 10.33 -3.06
CA GLY A 101 -1.72 9.45 -2.45
C GLY A 101 -0.32 10.04 -2.41
N TRP A 102 0.71 9.19 -2.35
CA TRP A 102 2.11 9.59 -2.27
C TRP A 102 2.97 8.77 -3.22
N LEU A 103 3.91 9.44 -3.87
CA LEU A 103 4.81 8.83 -4.85
C LEU A 103 5.81 7.87 -4.19
N ALA A 104 6.19 6.83 -4.93
CA ALA A 104 7.32 5.99 -4.56
C ALA A 104 8.62 6.77 -4.57
N ARG A 105 9.54 6.42 -3.65
CA ARG A 105 10.86 7.07 -3.53
C ARG A 105 11.79 6.78 -4.69
N ASP A 106 11.60 5.64 -5.35
CA ASP A 106 12.44 5.18 -6.45
C ASP A 106 12.17 5.90 -7.78
N GLY A 107 11.16 6.77 -7.83
CA GLY A 107 10.78 7.55 -9.01
C GLY A 107 10.07 6.76 -10.10
N THR A 108 9.65 5.53 -9.83
CA THR A 108 8.84 4.74 -10.76
C THR A 108 7.38 5.23 -10.80
N HIS A 109 6.59 4.76 -11.76
CA HIS A 109 5.14 5.00 -11.83
C HIS A 109 4.40 4.14 -10.79
N TRP A 110 4.75 4.35 -9.53
CA TRP A 110 4.18 3.67 -8.38
C TRP A 110 3.82 4.69 -7.30
N ALA A 111 2.68 4.51 -6.67
CA ALA A 111 2.23 5.37 -5.59
C ALA A 111 1.45 4.58 -4.54
N HIS A 112 1.48 5.05 -3.31
CA HIS A 112 0.55 4.62 -2.27
C HIS A 112 -0.75 5.38 -2.43
N GLY A 113 -1.85 4.68 -2.72
CA GLY A 113 -3.18 5.27 -2.84
C GLY A 113 -3.85 5.44 -1.48
N ARG A 114 -4.25 6.65 -1.13
CA ARG A 114 -4.97 6.94 0.11
C ARG A 114 -6.47 6.97 -0.08
N GLN A 115 -6.93 7.79 -1.03
CA GLN A 115 -8.34 8.05 -1.28
C GLN A 115 -8.64 7.97 -2.77
N VAL A 116 -9.71 7.30 -3.10
CA VAL A 116 -10.25 7.23 -4.46
C VAL A 116 -11.53 8.04 -4.52
N THR A 117 -11.60 8.97 -5.48
CA THR A 117 -12.80 9.74 -5.81
C THR A 117 -13.34 9.23 -7.15
N PHE A 118 -14.60 8.81 -7.15
CA PHE A 118 -15.31 8.33 -8.33
C PHE A 118 -15.92 9.49 -9.11
N GLN A 119 -16.38 9.26 -10.35
CA GLN A 119 -16.99 10.29 -11.21
C GLN A 119 -18.27 10.91 -10.62
N ASP A 120 -19.00 10.16 -9.80
CA ASP A 120 -20.19 10.62 -9.07
C ASP A 120 -19.87 11.46 -7.82
N GLY A 121 -18.57 11.69 -7.55
CA GLY A 121 -18.07 12.40 -6.37
C GLY A 121 -17.98 11.55 -5.10
N LYS A 122 -18.39 10.29 -5.13
CA LYS A 122 -18.21 9.37 -4.01
C LYS A 122 -16.73 9.18 -3.73
N LYS A 123 -16.37 9.13 -2.43
CA LYS A 123 -15.00 8.90 -1.97
C LYS A 123 -14.92 7.64 -1.15
N LEU A 124 -13.89 6.83 -1.39
CA LEU A 124 -13.54 5.66 -0.58
C LEU A 124 -12.05 5.69 -0.24
N TYR A 125 -11.73 5.27 0.96
CA TYR A 125 -10.33 5.07 1.34
C TYR A 125 -9.79 3.76 0.78
N PHE A 126 -8.62 3.84 0.16
CA PHE A 126 -7.92 2.71 -0.45
C PHE A 126 -6.71 2.26 0.36
N GLY A 127 -6.06 3.17 1.07
CA GLY A 127 -4.90 2.89 1.91
C GLY A 127 -4.88 3.70 3.20
N PRO A 128 -3.92 3.42 4.11
CA PRO A 128 -3.71 4.19 5.33
C PRO A 128 -3.22 5.61 5.05
N PRO A 129 -3.34 6.55 6.00
CA PRO A 129 -2.68 7.84 5.93
C PRO A 129 -1.16 7.69 5.85
N SER A 130 -0.46 8.71 5.33
CA SER A 130 1.01 8.73 5.34
C SER A 130 1.54 8.57 6.76
N GLY A 131 2.54 7.73 6.94
CA GLY A 131 3.21 7.54 8.23
C GLY A 131 2.50 6.63 9.23
N THR A 132 1.39 5.96 8.88
CA THR A 132 0.72 4.97 9.75
C THR A 132 1.19 3.53 9.51
N GLY A 133 2.31 3.32 8.85
CA GLY A 133 3.03 2.06 8.85
C GLY A 133 3.93 2.01 10.07
N ASP A 134 3.61 1.16 11.04
CA ASP A 134 4.48 0.72 12.15
C ASP A 134 5.38 1.78 12.82
N GLY A 135 4.80 2.74 13.53
CA GLY A 135 5.50 3.40 14.62
C GLY A 135 6.00 4.82 14.41
N GLY A 136 5.38 5.64 13.59
CA GLY A 136 5.78 7.04 13.52
C GLY A 136 4.82 7.92 12.77
N ALA A 137 3.72 8.29 13.42
CA ALA A 137 2.77 9.22 12.85
C ALA A 137 3.40 10.62 12.66
N LYS A 138 3.84 10.94 11.45
CA LYS A 138 3.80 12.34 11.03
C LYS A 138 2.33 12.67 10.75
N PRO A 139 1.84 13.86 11.16
CA PRO A 139 0.48 14.28 10.88
C PRO A 139 0.23 14.23 9.37
N ALA A 140 -0.94 13.79 8.99
CA ALA A 140 -1.37 13.72 7.61
C ALA A 140 -1.19 15.08 6.93
N VAL A 141 -0.63 15.07 5.73
CA VAL A 141 -0.76 16.20 4.81
C VAL A 141 -2.26 16.42 4.61
N ASP A 142 -2.72 17.66 4.65
CA ASP A 142 -4.13 17.99 4.46
C ASP A 142 -4.67 17.30 3.21
N GLU A 143 -5.59 16.36 3.43
CA GLU A 143 -6.30 15.71 2.35
C GLU A 143 -7.16 16.75 1.61
N PRO A 144 -7.17 16.78 0.28
CA PRO A 144 -8.05 17.70 -0.45
C PRO A 144 -9.50 17.43 -0.05
N LYS A 145 -10.19 18.48 0.37
CA LYS A 145 -11.62 18.47 0.77
C LYS A 145 -12.51 18.07 -0.40
#